data_ff67e432129a265b99df933896c46405
#
_entry.id   ff67e432129a265b99df933896c46405
#
_cell.length_a   1.000
_cell.length_b   1.000
_cell.length_c   1.000
_cell.angle_alpha   90.00
_cell.angle_beta   90.00
_cell.angle_gamma   90.00
#
_symmetry.space_group_name_H-M   'P 1'
#
loop_
_entity.id
_entity.type
_entity.pdbx_description
1 polymer ?
#
loop_
_entity_poly.entity_id
_entity_poly.type
_entity_poly.pdbx_seq_one_letter_code
_entity_poly.pdbx_strand_id
1 'polypeptide(L)'
;MVNIDHYASVGYTLELLAQSEYHRQYCLGDYFRVEILPALWCGQARFYLTPDGVPTAMVTWVWLSAEVERDVHATGRSLARDEWNCGNRHFFNDWITPYENIREVMFDISHNVFPDTVATSLRRNPDGSVRRINRWTGVNIRKTSMEAVA
;
A
#
# COMPACT_ATOMS: atom_id res chain seq x y z
N MET A 1 -6.95 -10.04 -13.93
CA MET A 1 -7.32 -9.30 -12.69
C MET A 1 -8.84 -9.17 -12.66
N VAL A 2 -9.46 -9.57 -11.56
CA VAL A 2 -10.92 -9.39 -11.40
C VAL A 2 -11.21 -7.89 -11.31
N ASN A 3 -12.08 -7.40 -12.19
CA ASN A 3 -12.52 -6.01 -12.14
C ASN A 3 -13.53 -5.87 -10.99
N ILE A 4 -13.07 -5.37 -9.87
CA ILE A 4 -13.91 -5.14 -8.70
C ILE A 4 -14.64 -3.80 -8.88
N ASP A 5 -15.96 -3.81 -8.74
CA ASP A 5 -16.76 -2.60 -8.74
C ASP A 5 -16.25 -1.61 -7.69
N HIS A 6 -16.25 -0.32 -8.02
CA HIS A 6 -15.81 0.75 -7.13
C HIS A 6 -16.53 0.71 -5.76
N TYR A 7 -17.82 0.56 -5.74
CA TYR A 7 -18.58 0.52 -4.48
C TYR A 7 -18.38 -0.78 -3.69
N ALA A 8 -18.15 -1.90 -4.36
CA ALA A 8 -17.69 -3.12 -3.70
C ALA A 8 -16.31 -2.90 -3.07
N SER A 9 -15.40 -2.21 -3.74
CA SER A 9 -14.09 -1.84 -3.19
C SER A 9 -14.21 -0.96 -1.95
N VAL A 10 -15.13 -0.01 -1.95
CA VAL A 10 -15.44 0.82 -0.77
C VAL A 10 -15.93 -0.05 0.39
N GLY A 11 -16.85 -0.96 0.12
CA GLY A 11 -17.38 -1.89 1.13
C GLY A 11 -16.30 -2.81 1.71
N TYR A 12 -15.47 -3.41 0.88
CA TYR A 12 -14.34 -4.25 1.32
C TYR A 12 -13.38 -3.47 2.20
N THR A 13 -13.05 -2.24 1.81
CA THR A 13 -12.13 -1.39 2.56
C THR A 13 -12.69 -1.04 3.94
N LEU A 14 -13.98 -0.68 4.02
CA LEU A 14 -14.64 -0.38 5.29
C LEU A 14 -14.58 -1.56 6.25
N GLU A 15 -14.88 -2.76 5.77
CA GLU A 15 -14.82 -3.96 6.60
C GLU A 15 -13.39 -4.24 7.09
N LEU A 16 -12.41 -4.16 6.20
CA LEU A 16 -11.00 -4.37 6.56
C LEU A 16 -10.50 -3.34 7.58
N LEU A 17 -10.84 -2.07 7.41
CA LEU A 17 -10.49 -1.01 8.37
C LEU A 17 -11.12 -1.25 9.74
N ALA A 18 -12.38 -1.69 9.77
CA ALA A 18 -13.09 -2.01 11.01
C ALA A 18 -12.44 -3.18 11.77
N GLN A 19 -11.85 -4.13 11.06
CA GLN A 19 -11.16 -5.28 11.64
C GLN A 19 -9.68 -4.99 11.98
N SER A 20 -9.11 -3.92 11.47
CA SER A 20 -7.72 -3.57 11.70
C SER A 20 -7.57 -2.75 12.99
N GLU A 21 -6.97 -3.35 14.01
CA GLU A 21 -6.71 -2.68 15.28
C GLU A 21 -5.90 -1.40 15.11
N TYR A 22 -4.88 -1.43 14.26
CA TYR A 22 -4.07 -0.24 13.94
C TYR A 22 -4.89 0.88 13.32
N HIS A 23 -5.74 0.57 12.33
CA HIS A 23 -6.49 1.58 11.57
C HIS A 23 -7.68 2.15 12.34
N ARG A 24 -8.18 1.45 13.35
CA ARG A 24 -9.30 1.95 14.18
C ARG A 24 -8.98 3.21 14.98
N GLN A 25 -7.70 3.55 15.13
CA GLN A 25 -7.27 4.79 15.79
C GLN A 25 -7.56 6.05 14.96
N TYR A 26 -7.77 5.92 13.67
CA TYR A 26 -8.00 7.07 12.78
C TYR A 26 -9.48 7.44 12.69
N CYS A 27 -9.75 8.72 12.42
CA CYS A 27 -11.07 9.20 12.09
C CYS A 27 -11.47 8.63 10.71
N LEU A 28 -12.48 7.77 10.67
CA LEU A 28 -12.80 6.96 9.48
C LEU A 28 -13.04 7.81 8.22
N GLY A 29 -13.86 8.87 8.33
CA GLY A 29 -14.20 9.70 7.17
C GLY A 29 -12.99 10.41 6.59
N ASP A 30 -12.15 10.99 7.42
CA ASP A 30 -10.93 11.68 6.98
C ASP A 30 -9.90 10.69 6.42
N TYR A 31 -9.69 9.57 7.10
CA TYR A 31 -8.78 8.54 6.64
C TYR A 31 -9.20 8.00 5.27
N PHE A 32 -10.48 7.70 5.10
CA PHE A 32 -11.02 7.18 3.86
C PHE A 32 -10.86 8.17 2.71
N ARG A 33 -11.18 9.45 2.95
CA ARG A 33 -11.08 10.50 1.94
C ARG A 33 -9.64 10.76 1.49
N VAL A 34 -8.70 10.75 2.41
CA VAL A 34 -7.30 11.12 2.15
C VAL A 34 -6.46 9.93 1.70
N GLU A 35 -6.63 8.77 2.34
CA GLU A 35 -5.72 7.63 2.18
C GLU A 35 -6.29 6.53 1.27
N ILE A 36 -7.59 6.42 1.11
CA ILE A 36 -8.22 5.29 0.41
C ILE A 36 -8.83 5.69 -0.92
N LEU A 37 -9.74 6.67 -0.94
CA LEU A 37 -10.45 7.03 -2.17
C LEU A 37 -9.53 7.37 -3.33
N PRO A 38 -8.44 8.12 -3.16
CA PRO A 38 -7.53 8.39 -4.26
C PRO A 38 -6.91 7.12 -4.86
N ALA A 39 -6.56 6.14 -4.03
CA ALA A 39 -6.06 4.85 -4.51
C ALA A 39 -7.09 4.11 -5.35
N LEU A 40 -8.35 4.09 -4.92
CA LEU A 40 -9.44 3.45 -5.64
C LEU A 40 -9.72 4.14 -6.98
N TRP A 41 -9.71 5.46 -7.00
CA TRP A 41 -9.90 6.23 -8.24
C TRP A 41 -8.79 6.03 -9.26
N CYS A 42 -7.55 5.86 -8.79
CA CYS A 42 -6.40 5.60 -9.65
C CYS A 42 -6.24 4.11 -10.04
N GLY A 43 -7.04 3.22 -9.47
CA GLY A 43 -6.87 1.78 -9.65
C GLY A 43 -5.58 1.24 -9.02
N GLN A 44 -5.06 1.92 -7.99
CA GLN A 44 -3.80 1.61 -7.32
C GLN A 44 -4.05 0.90 -5.99
N ALA A 45 -4.90 -0.12 -6.04
CA ALA A 45 -5.25 -0.97 -4.89
C ALA A 45 -5.39 -2.42 -5.33
N ARG A 46 -5.01 -3.35 -4.45
CA ARG A 46 -5.22 -4.78 -4.63
C ARG A 46 -5.94 -5.34 -3.42
N PHE A 47 -7.02 -6.06 -3.69
CA PHE A 47 -7.79 -6.75 -2.68
C PHE A 47 -7.50 -8.25 -2.71
N TYR A 48 -7.51 -8.86 -1.54
CA TYR A 48 -7.40 -10.30 -1.35
C TYR A 48 -8.71 -10.81 -0.79
N LEU A 49 -9.35 -11.71 -1.51
CA LEU A 49 -10.66 -12.24 -1.18
C LEU A 49 -10.57 -13.75 -0.99
N THR A 50 -11.40 -14.30 -0.10
CA THR A 50 -11.63 -15.75 -0.04
C THR A 50 -12.40 -16.21 -1.27
N PRO A 51 -12.46 -17.55 -1.54
CA PRO A 51 -13.30 -18.07 -2.61
C PRO A 51 -14.78 -17.65 -2.51
N ASP A 52 -15.26 -17.39 -1.28
CA ASP A 52 -16.63 -16.93 -1.03
C ASP A 52 -16.79 -15.39 -1.15
N GLY A 53 -15.73 -14.69 -1.52
CA GLY A 53 -15.77 -13.24 -1.73
C GLY A 53 -15.61 -12.39 -0.47
N VAL A 54 -15.13 -12.96 0.63
CA VAL A 54 -14.86 -12.21 1.87
C VAL A 54 -13.50 -11.53 1.79
N PRO A 55 -13.40 -10.20 2.02
CA PRO A 55 -12.12 -9.51 1.99
C PRO A 55 -11.23 -9.90 3.19
N THR A 56 -9.96 -10.21 2.90
CA THR A 56 -8.98 -10.60 3.93
C THR A 56 -7.81 -9.65 4.03
N ALA A 57 -7.51 -8.91 2.97
CA ALA A 57 -6.43 -7.92 2.96
C ALA A 57 -6.60 -6.92 1.82
N MET A 58 -5.89 -5.82 1.95
CA MET A 58 -5.79 -4.77 0.93
C MET A 58 -4.42 -4.12 0.98
N VAL A 59 -3.90 -3.78 -0.18
CA VAL A 59 -2.66 -2.99 -0.33
C VAL A 59 -2.94 -1.85 -1.28
N THR A 60 -2.44 -0.67 -0.96
CA THR A 60 -2.46 0.50 -1.84
C THR A 60 -1.06 0.99 -2.14
N TRP A 61 -0.87 1.57 -3.31
CA TRP A 61 0.42 2.12 -3.73
C TRP A 61 0.25 3.40 -4.54
N VAL A 62 1.37 4.10 -4.68
CA VAL A 62 1.47 5.34 -5.43
C VAL A 62 2.74 5.34 -6.26
N TRP A 63 2.77 6.19 -7.27
CA TRP A 63 3.94 6.48 -8.08
C TRP A 63 4.30 7.96 -7.87
N LEU A 64 5.37 8.21 -7.13
CA LEU A 64 5.77 9.54 -6.69
C LEU A 64 6.88 10.13 -7.55
N SER A 65 6.92 11.45 -7.65
CA SER A 65 8.13 12.14 -8.08
C SER A 65 9.22 12.01 -7.01
N ALA A 66 10.48 12.16 -7.40
CA ALA A 66 11.60 12.12 -6.46
C ALA A 66 11.48 13.20 -5.37
N GLU A 67 10.94 14.35 -5.72
CA GLU A 67 10.71 15.47 -4.78
C GLU A 67 9.65 15.12 -3.74
N VAL A 68 8.49 14.60 -4.17
CA VAL A 68 7.40 14.21 -3.27
C VAL A 68 7.83 13.04 -2.38
N GLU A 69 8.51 12.03 -2.93
CA GLU A 69 9.05 10.91 -2.15
C GLU A 69 9.96 11.41 -1.03
N ARG A 70 10.88 12.31 -1.34
CA ARG A 70 11.81 12.87 -0.37
C ARG A 70 11.08 13.61 0.75
N ASP A 71 10.09 14.40 0.41
CA ASP A 71 9.29 15.14 1.37
C ASP A 71 8.46 14.20 2.28
N VAL A 72 7.80 13.21 1.69
CA VAL A 72 7.03 12.19 2.44
C VAL A 72 7.95 11.37 3.36
N HIS A 73 9.12 10.98 2.89
CA HIS A 73 10.11 10.27 3.73
C HIS A 73 10.60 11.13 4.90
N ALA A 74 10.73 12.43 4.72
CA ALA A 74 11.18 13.34 5.76
C ALA A 74 10.09 13.66 6.79
N THR A 75 8.85 13.86 6.36
CA THR A 75 7.78 14.40 7.20
C THR A 75 6.73 13.38 7.62
N GLY A 76 6.55 12.30 6.86
CA GLY A 76 5.48 11.33 7.07
C GLY A 76 4.09 11.86 6.73
N ARG A 77 4.00 13.01 6.05
CA ARG A 77 2.71 13.62 5.69
C ARG A 77 1.89 12.74 4.77
N SER A 78 0.59 12.96 4.77
CA SER A 78 -0.31 12.40 3.76
C SER A 78 -0.08 13.03 2.40
N LEU A 79 -0.44 12.30 1.34
CA LEU A 79 -0.35 12.77 -0.04
C LEU A 79 -1.52 13.68 -0.39
N ALA A 80 -1.25 14.73 -1.16
CA ALA A 80 -2.27 15.49 -1.83
C ALA A 80 -2.88 14.66 -2.99
N ARG A 81 -4.10 14.98 -3.39
CA ARG A 81 -4.84 14.22 -4.41
C ARG A 81 -4.11 14.10 -5.73
N ASP A 82 -3.39 15.14 -6.15
CA ASP A 82 -2.64 15.19 -7.41
C ASP A 82 -1.26 14.49 -7.33
N GLU A 83 -0.86 14.02 -6.15
CA GLU A 83 0.43 13.37 -5.93
C GLU A 83 0.36 11.83 -6.07
N TRP A 84 -0.82 11.25 -6.22
CA TRP A 84 -1.00 9.79 -6.23
C TRP A 84 -0.41 9.09 -7.46
N ASN A 85 -0.17 9.82 -8.53
CA ASN A 85 0.45 9.28 -9.73
C ASN A 85 1.26 10.38 -10.43
N CYS A 86 2.30 10.88 -9.74
CA CYS A 86 3.06 12.05 -10.20
C CYS A 86 4.50 11.74 -10.62
N GLY A 87 4.90 10.47 -10.65
CA GLY A 87 6.27 10.11 -11.01
C GLY A 87 6.47 8.60 -11.19
N ASN A 88 7.68 8.15 -10.98
CA ASN A 88 8.11 6.76 -11.15
C ASN A 88 8.67 6.11 -9.88
N ARG A 89 8.59 6.78 -8.73
CA ARG A 89 9.04 6.25 -7.45
C ARG A 89 7.90 5.48 -6.81
N HIS A 90 8.04 4.16 -6.71
CA HIS A 90 7.04 3.27 -6.15
C HIS A 90 7.01 3.37 -4.63
N PHE A 91 5.84 3.63 -4.07
CA PHE A 91 5.62 3.75 -2.63
C PHE A 91 4.33 3.04 -2.24
N PHE A 92 4.41 2.14 -1.26
CA PHE A 92 3.23 1.52 -0.67
C PHE A 92 2.65 2.44 0.40
N ASN A 93 1.44 2.93 0.17
CA ASN A 93 0.80 3.85 1.09
C ASN A 93 0.16 3.13 2.28
N ASP A 94 -0.49 2.00 2.02
CA ASP A 94 -1.17 1.26 3.08
C ASP A 94 -1.13 -0.26 2.89
N TRP A 95 -1.03 -0.96 4.00
CA TRP A 95 -1.13 -2.41 4.12
C TRP A 95 -2.18 -2.71 5.17
N ILE A 96 -3.36 -3.18 4.77
CA ILE A 96 -4.45 -3.53 5.67
C ILE A 96 -4.57 -5.05 5.68
N THR A 97 -4.02 -5.68 6.71
CA THR A 97 -3.92 -7.14 6.85
C THR A 97 -4.36 -7.58 8.24
N PRO A 98 -5.67 -7.44 8.57
CA PRO A 98 -6.17 -7.61 9.94
C PRO A 98 -6.18 -9.07 10.42
N TYR A 99 -5.94 -10.04 9.53
CA TYR A 99 -6.01 -11.48 9.84
C TYR A 99 -4.65 -12.17 9.82
N GLU A 100 -3.57 -11.42 10.08
CA GLU A 100 -2.20 -11.92 10.16
C GLU A 100 -1.66 -12.58 8.87
N ASN A 101 -2.23 -12.25 7.73
CA ASN A 101 -1.84 -12.78 6.41
C ASN A 101 -0.84 -11.91 5.64
N ILE A 102 -0.12 -11.03 6.34
CA ILE A 102 0.83 -10.10 5.70
C ILE A 102 1.91 -10.82 4.88
N ARG A 103 2.37 -11.98 5.31
CA ARG A 103 3.43 -12.72 4.60
C ARG A 103 2.97 -13.21 3.24
N GLU A 104 1.74 -13.70 3.14
CA GLU A 104 1.14 -14.15 1.88
C GLU A 104 0.91 -12.99 0.93
N VAL A 105 0.44 -11.86 1.46
CA VAL A 105 0.25 -10.62 0.71
C VAL A 105 1.59 -10.11 0.18
N MET A 106 2.62 -10.06 1.02
CA MET A 106 3.97 -9.65 0.62
C MET A 106 4.56 -10.56 -0.46
N PHE A 107 4.34 -11.86 -0.33
CA PHE A 107 4.79 -12.82 -1.33
C PHE A 107 4.14 -12.54 -2.67
N ASP A 108 2.82 -12.40 -2.70
CA ASP A 108 2.09 -12.10 -3.93
C ASP A 108 2.54 -10.77 -4.57
N ILE A 109 2.67 -9.72 -3.77
CA ILE A 109 3.13 -8.40 -4.24
C ILE A 109 4.53 -8.51 -4.88
N SER A 110 5.48 -9.17 -4.22
CA SER A 110 6.87 -9.21 -4.67
C SER A 110 7.12 -10.22 -5.80
N HIS A 111 6.26 -11.20 -6.00
CA HIS A 111 6.43 -12.25 -7.01
C HIS A 111 5.52 -12.06 -8.23
N ASN A 112 4.28 -11.63 -8.01
CA ASN A 112 3.26 -11.63 -9.05
C ASN A 112 2.85 -10.22 -9.49
N VAL A 113 2.77 -9.27 -8.57
CA VAL A 113 2.25 -7.92 -8.88
C VAL A 113 3.38 -6.98 -9.29
N PHE A 114 4.44 -6.92 -8.49
CA PHE A 114 5.59 -6.04 -8.71
C PHE A 114 6.92 -6.79 -8.60
N PRO A 115 7.15 -7.80 -9.46
CA PRO A 115 8.38 -8.61 -9.39
C PRO A 115 9.64 -7.85 -9.79
N ASP A 116 9.50 -6.76 -10.55
CA ASP A 116 10.60 -6.03 -11.19
C ASP A 116 10.84 -4.64 -10.59
N THR A 117 10.20 -4.31 -9.46
CA THR A 117 10.29 -2.97 -8.89
C THR A 117 10.90 -2.96 -7.49
N VAL A 118 11.43 -1.80 -7.14
CA VAL A 118 11.82 -1.45 -5.77
C VAL A 118 10.84 -0.40 -5.27
N ALA A 119 10.35 -0.57 -4.06
CA ALA A 119 9.41 0.35 -3.44
C ALA A 119 9.83 0.69 -2.01
N THR A 120 9.23 1.72 -1.46
CA THR A 120 9.37 2.07 -0.04
C THR A 120 8.00 2.12 0.63
N SER A 121 7.99 2.05 1.94
CA SER A 121 6.83 2.33 2.79
C SER A 121 7.31 2.92 4.11
N LEU A 122 6.40 3.51 4.86
CA LEU A 122 6.74 4.15 6.12
C LEU A 122 6.14 3.41 7.31
N ARG A 123 6.91 3.34 8.40
CA ARG A 123 6.37 3.20 9.74
C ARG A 123 6.38 4.56 10.42
N ARG A 124 5.26 4.92 11.04
CA ARG A 124 5.07 6.20 11.71
C ARG A 124 5.02 6.03 13.22
N ASN A 125 5.48 7.05 13.94
CA ASN A 125 5.23 7.21 15.36
C ASN A 125 3.76 7.64 15.59
N PRO A 126 3.25 7.58 16.84
CA PRO A 126 1.89 8.03 17.15
C PRO A 126 1.62 9.50 16.78
N ASP A 127 2.64 10.35 16.75
CA ASP A 127 2.53 11.77 16.37
C ASP A 127 2.53 11.98 14.83
N GLY A 128 2.63 10.92 14.05
CA GLY A 128 2.67 10.95 12.59
C GLY A 128 4.06 11.10 11.98
N SER A 129 5.09 11.36 12.78
CA SER A 129 6.47 11.45 12.30
C SER A 129 6.98 10.09 11.82
N VAL A 130 8.00 10.12 10.94
CA VAL A 130 8.58 8.90 10.38
C VAL A 130 9.45 8.20 11.41
N ARG A 131 9.08 6.97 11.75
CA ARG A 131 9.87 6.10 12.61
C ARG A 131 10.91 5.31 11.81
N ARG A 132 10.51 4.81 10.62
CA ARG A 132 11.33 3.96 9.77
C ARG A 132 10.84 4.01 8.33
N ILE A 133 11.79 3.99 7.40
CA ILE A 133 11.54 3.76 5.97
C ILE A 133 11.85 2.28 5.70
N ASN A 134 10.85 1.54 5.24
CA ASN A 134 11.03 0.15 4.81
C ASN A 134 11.29 0.14 3.31
N ARG A 135 12.17 -0.76 2.87
CA ARG A 135 12.46 -1.00 1.46
C ARG A 135 11.91 -2.36 1.02
N TRP A 136 11.20 -2.35 -0.07
CA TRP A 136 10.60 -3.53 -0.67
C TRP A 136 11.25 -3.80 -2.02
N THR A 137 11.59 -5.06 -2.28
CA THR A 137 12.30 -5.44 -3.51
C THR A 137 11.59 -6.60 -4.17
N GLY A 138 11.21 -6.43 -5.43
CA GLY A 138 10.62 -7.48 -6.27
C GLY A 138 11.58 -8.65 -6.42
N VAL A 139 11.04 -9.85 -6.64
CA VAL A 139 11.81 -11.10 -6.69
C VAL A 139 12.88 -11.09 -7.78
N ASN A 140 12.61 -10.49 -8.93
CA ASN A 140 13.56 -10.45 -10.05
C ASN A 140 14.74 -9.53 -9.75
N ILE A 141 14.51 -8.42 -9.04
CA ILE A 141 15.57 -7.53 -8.59
C ILE A 141 16.48 -8.25 -7.57
N ARG A 142 15.90 -8.99 -6.63
CA ARG A 142 16.68 -9.79 -5.65
C ARG A 142 17.53 -10.85 -6.32
N LYS A 143 16.99 -11.57 -7.30
CA LYS A 143 17.73 -12.60 -8.06
C LYS A 143 18.93 -11.98 -8.78
N THR A 144 18.73 -10.89 -9.50
CA THR A 144 19.80 -10.18 -10.22
C THR A 144 20.91 -9.69 -9.25
N SER A 145 20.53 -9.17 -8.09
CA SER A 145 21.51 -8.74 -7.06
C SER A 145 22.31 -9.91 -6.49
N MET A 146 21.69 -11.07 -6.30
CA MET A 146 22.38 -12.30 -5.85
C MET A 146 23.34 -12.83 -6.91
N GLU A 147 22.96 -12.83 -8.17
CA GLU A 147 23.80 -13.23 -9.29
C GLU A 147 25.02 -12.30 -9.44
N ALA A 148 24.87 -11.01 -9.21
CA ALA A 148 25.96 -10.04 -9.28
C ALA A 148 26.99 -10.19 -8.15
N VAL A 149 26.62 -10.80 -7.02
CA VAL A 149 27.50 -11.06 -5.85
C VAL A 149 28.18 -12.42 -5.94
N ALA A 150 27.63 -13.31 -6.72
CA ALA A 150 28.23 -14.62 -6.98
C ALA A 150 29.30 -14.50 -8.03
#